data_2b138f5745be4290e17ab44a54fa3dd4
#
_entry.id   2b138f5745be4290e17ab44a54fa3dd4
#
_cell.length_a   1.000
_cell.length_b   1.000
_cell.length_c   1.000
_cell.angle_alpha   90.00
_cell.angle_beta   90.00
_cell.angle_gamma   90.00
#
_symmetry.space_group_name_H-M   'P 1'
#
loop_
_entity.id
_entity.type
_entity.pdbx_description
1 polymer ?
#
loop_
_entity_poly.entity_id
_entity_poly.type
_entity_poly.pdbx_seq_one_letter_code
_entity_poly.pdbx_strand_id
1 'polypeptide(L)'
;LVQELPSWFAREVSQQVKQHGMTALQAWQDGLKYANSAADFATPQTVVNFWDTLYWGGFNEASAWAEKGYQVVLSNPDYLYFDFPWEVNPQERGYYWATRFNDTRKVFAFAPENLPQNAETSVDRDGKPFVAKGEHAAVKFKGISGQQWSETVQTDEQYEYMVYPRIFSLAERAWHQAGWELPYVK
;
A
#
# COMPACT_ATOMS: atom_id res chain seq x y z
N LEU A 1 25.12 16.21 -1.98
CA LEU A 1 24.98 15.95 -3.42
C LEU A 1 24.36 14.58 -3.70
N VAL A 2 24.90 13.48 -3.18
CA VAL A 2 24.36 12.13 -3.45
C VAL A 2 22.97 11.94 -2.82
N GLN A 3 22.72 12.50 -1.66
CA GLN A 3 21.44 12.43 -0.96
C GLN A 3 20.33 13.27 -1.63
N GLU A 4 20.69 14.25 -2.44
CA GLU A 4 19.75 15.10 -3.16
C GLU A 4 19.35 14.55 -4.52
N LEU A 5 20.13 13.61 -5.06
CA LEU A 5 19.93 13.06 -6.40
C LEU A 5 18.55 12.42 -6.59
N PRO A 6 18.04 11.60 -5.65
CA PRO A 6 16.70 11.00 -5.84
C PRO A 6 15.58 12.03 -5.92
N SER A 7 15.61 13.06 -5.07
CA SER A 7 14.59 14.12 -5.10
C SER A 7 14.74 15.03 -6.32
N TRP A 8 15.95 15.29 -6.76
CA TRP A 8 16.18 16.00 -8.02
C TRP A 8 15.63 15.21 -9.21
N PHE A 9 15.97 13.93 -9.32
CA PHE A 9 15.48 13.07 -10.40
C PHE A 9 13.96 13.00 -10.45
N ALA A 10 13.30 12.81 -9.30
CA ALA A 10 11.84 12.77 -9.23
C ALA A 10 11.21 14.10 -9.68
N ARG A 11 11.82 15.27 -9.34
CA ARG A 11 11.37 16.57 -9.82
C ARG A 11 11.53 16.72 -11.32
N GLU A 12 12.66 16.32 -11.90
CA GLU A 12 12.89 16.34 -13.34
C GLU A 12 11.87 15.47 -14.08
N VAL A 13 11.61 14.25 -13.59
CA VAL A 13 10.57 13.38 -14.14
C VAL A 13 9.20 14.08 -14.11
N SER A 14 8.84 14.74 -13.00
CA SER A 14 7.58 15.45 -12.90
C SER A 14 7.43 16.59 -13.91
N GLN A 15 8.53 17.28 -14.21
CA GLN A 15 8.56 18.32 -15.26
C GLN A 15 8.31 17.73 -16.63
N GLN A 16 8.96 16.63 -16.96
CA GLN A 16 8.77 15.92 -18.24
C GLN A 16 7.32 15.42 -18.39
N VAL A 17 6.78 14.82 -17.35
CA VAL A 17 5.38 14.34 -17.31
C VAL A 17 4.42 15.51 -17.59
N LYS A 18 4.62 16.66 -16.96
CA LYS A 18 3.82 17.87 -17.18
C LYS A 18 3.99 18.43 -18.61
N GLN A 19 5.21 18.49 -19.12
CA GLN A 19 5.50 18.98 -20.49
C GLN A 19 4.79 18.14 -21.56
N HIS A 20 4.56 16.86 -21.29
CA HIS A 20 3.79 15.96 -22.15
C HIS A 20 2.27 16.02 -21.91
N GLY A 21 1.78 17.03 -21.19
CA GLY A 21 0.36 17.28 -21.00
C GLY A 21 -0.31 16.41 -19.92
N MET A 22 0.45 15.68 -19.16
CA MET A 22 -0.09 14.86 -18.06
C MET A 22 -0.28 15.72 -16.81
N THR A 23 -1.35 15.44 -16.07
CA THR A 23 -1.74 16.22 -14.87
C THR A 23 -1.32 15.58 -13.56
N ALA A 24 -0.89 14.32 -13.59
CA ALA A 24 -0.50 13.59 -12.39
C ALA A 24 0.81 12.80 -12.61
N LEU A 25 1.66 12.83 -11.61
CA LEU A 25 2.77 11.87 -11.42
C LEU A 25 2.34 10.86 -10.36
N GLN A 26 2.44 9.57 -10.65
CA GLN A 26 2.27 8.52 -9.67
C GLN A 26 3.57 7.73 -9.53
N ALA A 27 4.03 7.53 -8.31
CA ALA A 27 5.26 6.79 -8.03
C ALA A 27 5.18 6.07 -6.68
N TRP A 28 6.06 5.09 -6.51
CA TRP A 28 6.29 4.47 -5.20
C TRP A 28 6.93 5.47 -4.23
N GLN A 29 6.62 5.33 -2.95
CA GLN A 29 7.15 6.21 -1.90
C GLN A 29 8.69 6.34 -1.92
N ASP A 30 9.39 5.29 -2.32
CA ASP A 30 10.84 5.28 -2.39
C ASP A 30 11.41 6.35 -3.31
N GLY A 31 10.72 6.62 -4.42
CA GLY A 31 11.10 7.66 -5.38
C GLY A 31 10.79 9.07 -4.90
N LEU A 32 9.89 9.23 -3.94
CA LEU A 32 9.39 10.52 -3.47
C LEU A 32 9.88 10.92 -2.07
N LYS A 33 10.46 10.01 -1.32
CA LYS A 33 10.75 10.16 0.12
C LYS A 33 11.69 11.30 0.50
N TYR A 34 12.48 11.81 -0.43
CA TYR A 34 13.43 12.91 -0.18
C TYR A 34 12.87 14.29 -0.55
N ALA A 35 11.65 14.37 -1.08
CA ALA A 35 10.95 15.63 -1.28
C ALA A 35 10.26 16.07 0.02
N ASN A 36 10.12 17.39 0.22
CA ASN A 36 9.48 17.92 1.42
C ASN A 36 7.97 17.76 1.38
N SER A 37 7.39 17.95 0.19
CA SER A 37 5.93 17.85 -0.01
C SER A 37 5.58 17.59 -1.47
N ALA A 38 4.31 17.33 -1.75
CA ALA A 38 3.80 17.21 -3.11
C ALA A 38 3.97 18.50 -3.93
N ALA A 39 4.07 19.66 -3.28
CA ALA A 39 4.28 20.94 -3.94
C ALA A 39 5.67 21.09 -4.58
N ASP A 40 6.62 20.22 -4.26
CA ASP A 40 7.94 20.20 -4.88
C ASP A 40 7.91 19.71 -6.33
N PHE A 41 6.80 19.13 -6.78
CA PHE A 41 6.64 18.53 -8.10
C PHE A 41 5.88 19.43 -9.07
N ALA A 42 6.24 19.37 -10.35
CA ALA A 42 5.65 20.23 -11.38
C ALA A 42 4.22 19.83 -11.78
N THR A 43 3.84 18.59 -11.59
CA THR A 43 2.50 18.10 -11.90
C THR A 43 1.47 18.64 -10.91
N PRO A 44 0.25 18.99 -11.36
CA PRO A 44 -0.83 19.43 -10.48
C PRO A 44 -1.18 18.45 -9.37
N GLN A 45 -0.99 17.16 -9.62
CA GLN A 45 -1.22 16.10 -8.67
C GLN A 45 0.02 15.20 -8.56
N THR A 46 0.37 14.82 -7.34
CA THR A 46 1.38 13.80 -7.09
C THR A 46 0.76 12.70 -6.23
N VAL A 47 0.75 11.49 -6.77
CA VAL A 47 0.17 10.31 -6.16
C VAL A 47 1.30 9.41 -5.66
N VAL A 48 1.25 9.04 -4.40
CA VAL A 48 2.18 8.08 -3.81
C VAL A 48 1.51 6.71 -3.72
N ASN A 49 2.13 5.69 -4.28
CA ASN A 49 1.84 4.30 -3.94
C ASN A 49 2.59 3.96 -2.65
N PHE A 50 1.82 3.80 -1.59
CA PHE A 50 2.34 3.55 -0.27
C PHE A 50 2.31 2.05 0.02
N TRP A 51 3.50 1.42 0.24
CA TRP A 51 3.65 -0.03 0.33
C TRP A 51 4.09 -0.56 1.69
N ASP A 52 4.32 0.27 2.68
CA ASP A 52 4.79 -0.22 3.98
C ASP A 52 3.74 -1.07 4.70
N THR A 53 4.21 -2.00 5.55
CA THR A 53 3.30 -2.86 6.29
C THR A 53 2.60 -2.07 7.40
N LEU A 54 1.34 -2.38 7.63
CA LEU A 54 0.59 -1.78 8.73
C LEU A 54 1.25 -2.11 10.07
N TYR A 55 1.75 -3.31 10.19
CA TYR A 55 2.40 -3.82 11.40
C TYR A 55 3.64 -3.03 11.82
N TRP A 56 4.45 -2.56 10.88
CA TRP A 56 5.66 -1.78 11.15
C TRP A 56 5.41 -0.27 11.23
N GLY A 57 4.17 0.15 11.44
CA GLY A 57 3.79 1.55 11.59
C GLY A 57 3.30 2.21 10.30
N GLY A 58 3.07 1.44 9.26
CA GLY A 58 2.68 1.95 7.95
C GLY A 58 1.42 2.79 7.94
N PHE A 59 0.51 2.61 8.90
CA PHE A 59 -0.67 3.46 8.99
C PHE A 59 -0.34 4.92 9.38
N ASN A 60 0.63 5.15 10.28
CA ASN A 60 1.11 6.50 10.61
C ASN A 60 1.80 7.14 9.43
N GLU A 61 2.65 6.39 8.75
CA GLU A 61 3.39 6.89 7.61
C GLU A 61 2.48 7.22 6.43
N ALA A 62 1.44 6.43 6.19
CA ALA A 62 0.45 6.72 5.16
C ALA A 62 -0.24 8.08 5.41
N SER A 63 -0.62 8.36 6.66
CA SER A 63 -1.19 9.65 7.06
C SER A 63 -0.19 10.79 6.89
N ALA A 64 1.07 10.58 7.25
CA ALA A 64 2.13 11.58 7.07
C ALA A 64 2.36 11.95 5.59
N TRP A 65 2.22 11.00 4.67
CA TRP A 65 2.25 11.31 3.24
C TRP A 65 1.08 12.20 2.81
N ALA A 66 -0.13 11.90 3.28
CA ALA A 66 -1.29 12.72 2.99
C ALA A 66 -1.17 14.16 3.57
N GLU A 67 -0.60 14.31 4.77
CA GLU A 67 -0.33 15.62 5.39
C GLU A 67 0.66 16.46 4.58
N LYS A 68 1.56 15.84 3.84
CA LYS A 68 2.48 16.49 2.91
C LYS A 68 1.84 16.84 1.54
N GLY A 69 0.53 16.68 1.41
CA GLY A 69 -0.24 17.03 0.21
C GLY A 69 -0.25 15.97 -0.89
N TYR A 70 0.28 14.78 -0.66
CA TYR A 70 0.19 13.69 -1.63
C TYR A 70 -1.20 13.06 -1.61
N GLN A 71 -1.67 12.64 -2.78
CA GLN A 71 -2.76 11.68 -2.87
C GLN A 71 -2.18 10.28 -2.63
N VAL A 72 -2.73 9.54 -1.68
CA VAL A 72 -2.16 8.24 -1.26
C VAL A 72 -3.01 7.11 -1.81
N VAL A 73 -2.38 6.19 -2.53
CA VAL A 73 -2.91 4.88 -2.89
C VAL A 73 -2.26 3.85 -1.97
N LEU A 74 -3.09 3.11 -1.24
CA LEU A 74 -2.61 2.09 -0.31
C LEU A 74 -2.26 0.80 -1.05
N SER A 75 -1.05 0.32 -0.83
CA SER A 75 -0.53 -0.94 -1.38
C SER A 75 0.15 -1.76 -0.27
N ASN A 76 -0.47 -1.82 0.90
CA ASN A 76 0.10 -2.46 2.08
C ASN A 76 0.34 -3.95 1.85
N PRO A 77 1.60 -4.43 1.91
CA PRO A 77 1.95 -5.80 1.53
C PRO A 77 1.26 -6.86 2.35
N ASP A 78 1.05 -6.60 3.63
CA ASP A 78 0.43 -7.53 4.56
C ASP A 78 -1.04 -7.84 4.24
N TYR A 79 -1.69 -7.06 3.36
CA TYR A 79 -3.08 -7.28 2.93
C TYR A 79 -3.26 -7.33 1.41
N LEU A 80 -2.43 -6.61 0.65
CA LEU A 80 -2.70 -6.30 -0.76
C LEU A 80 -1.68 -6.90 -1.73
N TYR A 81 -0.64 -7.58 -1.24
CA TYR A 81 0.30 -8.29 -2.09
C TYR A 81 -0.12 -9.73 -2.29
N PHE A 82 -0.27 -10.15 -3.54
CA PHE A 82 -0.73 -11.48 -3.93
C PHE A 82 0.41 -12.46 -4.17
N ASP A 83 1.65 -12.03 -4.08
CA ASP A 83 2.85 -12.87 -4.08
C ASP A 83 3.14 -13.55 -2.73
N PHE A 84 2.34 -13.28 -1.71
CA PHE A 84 2.37 -14.03 -0.45
C PHE A 84 1.56 -15.33 -0.53
N PRO A 85 1.96 -16.36 0.25
CA PRO A 85 1.27 -17.65 0.29
C PRO A 85 -0.21 -17.52 0.68
N TRP A 86 -1.02 -18.49 0.26
CA TRP A 86 -2.42 -18.59 0.66
C TRP A 86 -2.60 -19.00 2.13
N GLU A 87 -1.66 -19.79 2.64
CA GLU A 87 -1.68 -20.30 4.01
C GLU A 87 -0.25 -20.46 4.56
N VAL A 88 -0.15 -20.67 5.86
CA VAL A 88 1.14 -20.93 6.53
C VAL A 88 1.56 -22.36 6.24
N ASN A 89 2.07 -22.62 5.06
CA ASN A 89 2.53 -23.92 4.58
C ASN A 89 3.84 -23.75 3.79
N PRO A 90 4.93 -24.42 4.18
CA PRO A 90 6.22 -24.32 3.47
C PRO A 90 6.17 -24.76 1.99
N GLN A 91 5.14 -25.51 1.58
CA GLN A 91 4.94 -25.94 0.19
C GLN A 91 4.16 -24.91 -0.63
N GLU A 92 3.52 -23.92 0.02
CA GLU A 92 2.84 -22.84 -0.69
C GLU A 92 3.85 -21.92 -1.38
N ARG A 93 3.43 -21.47 -2.57
CA ARG A 93 4.20 -20.51 -3.35
C ARG A 93 4.16 -19.11 -2.70
N GLY A 94 5.28 -18.41 -2.76
CA GLY A 94 5.39 -17.01 -2.34
C GLY A 94 6.43 -16.79 -1.24
N TYR A 95 6.66 -15.52 -0.98
CA TYR A 95 7.53 -15.09 0.12
C TYR A 95 6.72 -14.71 1.36
N TYR A 96 7.40 -14.50 2.48
CA TYR A 96 6.75 -14.16 3.76
C TYR A 96 7.52 -13.07 4.54
N TRP A 97 8.11 -12.13 3.80
CA TRP A 97 8.89 -11.05 4.44
C TRP A 97 8.01 -10.04 5.19
N ALA A 98 6.77 -9.79 4.74
CA ALA A 98 5.84 -8.85 5.37
C ALA A 98 4.74 -9.57 6.17
N THR A 99 4.25 -10.69 5.68
CA THR A 99 3.22 -11.50 6.32
C THR A 99 3.44 -12.97 5.99
N ARG A 100 2.95 -13.88 6.83
CA ARG A 100 3.07 -15.33 6.58
C ARG A 100 2.16 -15.83 5.49
N PHE A 101 1.01 -15.19 5.32
CA PHE A 101 0.03 -15.55 4.31
C PHE A 101 -0.87 -14.36 4.01
N ASN A 102 -1.54 -14.44 2.87
CA ASN A 102 -2.55 -13.47 2.47
C ASN A 102 -3.67 -14.19 1.70
N ASP A 103 -4.71 -14.61 2.38
CA ASP A 103 -5.86 -15.29 1.78
C ASP A 103 -6.99 -14.32 1.38
N THR A 104 -8.01 -14.85 0.72
CA THR A 104 -9.19 -14.08 0.29
C THR A 104 -9.89 -13.39 1.47
N ARG A 105 -9.98 -14.06 2.63
CA ARG A 105 -10.62 -13.51 3.82
C ARG A 105 -9.85 -12.31 4.35
N LYS A 106 -8.52 -12.40 4.39
CA LYS A 106 -7.67 -11.32 4.87
C LYS A 106 -7.77 -10.09 3.96
N VAL A 107 -7.71 -10.28 2.63
CA VAL A 107 -7.92 -9.18 1.68
C VAL A 107 -9.31 -8.58 1.83
N PHE A 108 -10.34 -9.41 1.98
CA PHE A 108 -11.72 -8.93 2.17
C PHE A 108 -11.91 -8.18 3.48
N ALA A 109 -11.17 -8.52 4.53
CA ALA A 109 -11.22 -7.85 5.83
C ALA A 109 -10.48 -6.49 5.86
N PHE A 110 -9.82 -6.11 4.78
CA PHE A 110 -9.09 -4.85 4.72
C PHE A 110 -10.04 -3.65 4.77
N ALA A 111 -9.81 -2.73 5.71
CA ALA A 111 -10.57 -1.49 5.91
C ALA A 111 -9.72 -0.29 5.44
N PRO A 112 -9.86 0.20 4.20
CA PRO A 112 -8.98 1.23 3.65
C PRO A 112 -9.09 2.58 4.37
N GLU A 113 -10.27 2.91 4.89
CA GLU A 113 -10.52 4.19 5.57
C GLU A 113 -10.26 4.12 7.10
N ASN A 114 -9.91 2.95 7.61
CA ASN A 114 -9.56 2.76 9.02
C ASN A 114 -8.35 1.84 9.17
N LEU A 115 -7.17 2.32 8.81
CA LEU A 115 -5.96 1.53 8.88
C LEU A 115 -5.65 0.98 10.29
N PRO A 116 -5.90 1.72 11.41
CA PRO A 116 -5.74 1.17 12.74
C PRO A 116 -6.58 -0.08 13.01
N GLN A 117 -7.81 -0.16 12.51
CA GLN A 117 -8.66 -1.35 12.64
C GLN A 117 -7.99 -2.60 12.06
N ASN A 118 -7.33 -2.48 10.90
CA ASN A 118 -6.61 -3.59 10.29
C ASN A 118 -5.45 -4.05 11.18
N ALA A 119 -4.67 -3.10 11.68
CA ALA A 119 -3.51 -3.39 12.51
C ALA A 119 -3.90 -4.06 13.83
N GLU A 120 -4.98 -3.64 14.47
CA GLU A 120 -5.47 -4.20 15.72
C GLU A 120 -5.96 -5.65 15.59
N THR A 121 -6.40 -6.05 14.41
CA THR A 121 -6.87 -7.41 14.14
C THR A 121 -5.80 -8.32 13.52
N SER A 122 -4.60 -7.80 13.32
CA SER A 122 -3.50 -8.48 12.64
C SER A 122 -2.38 -8.87 13.60
N VAL A 123 -1.54 -9.77 13.12
CA VAL A 123 -0.26 -10.10 13.76
C VAL A 123 0.85 -9.98 12.71
N ASP A 124 2.07 -9.77 13.14
CA ASP A 124 3.22 -9.76 12.24
C ASP A 124 3.58 -11.16 11.74
N ARG A 125 4.64 -11.24 10.92
CA ARG A 125 5.17 -12.51 10.43
C ARG A 125 5.63 -13.46 11.53
N ASP A 126 5.93 -12.93 12.73
CA ASP A 126 6.34 -13.72 13.89
C ASP A 126 5.15 -14.09 14.80
N GLY A 127 3.93 -13.68 14.43
CA GLY A 127 2.71 -13.94 15.17
C GLY A 127 2.49 -13.01 16.36
N LYS A 128 3.24 -11.90 16.44
CA LYS A 128 3.07 -10.92 17.52
C LYS A 128 1.92 -9.96 17.20
N PRO A 129 1.07 -9.67 18.18
CA PRO A 129 -0.02 -8.71 17.99
C PRO A 129 0.54 -7.30 17.79
N PHE A 130 -0.20 -6.51 17.01
CA PHE A 130 0.08 -5.09 16.87
C PHE A 130 -0.38 -4.34 18.14
N VAL A 131 0.41 -3.36 18.55
CA VAL A 131 0.05 -2.41 19.60
C VAL A 131 0.14 -1.01 19.00
N ALA A 132 -1.01 -0.36 18.83
CA ALA A 132 -1.07 1.01 18.34
C ALA A 132 -0.33 1.97 19.30
N LYS A 133 0.47 2.86 18.76
CA LYS A 133 1.16 3.91 19.51
C LYS A 133 0.83 5.26 18.87
N GLY A 134 0.37 6.20 19.69
CA GLY A 134 0.12 7.57 19.27
C GLY A 134 -1.28 7.82 18.72
N GLU A 135 -1.57 9.10 18.48
CA GLU A 135 -2.80 9.56 17.85
C GLU A 135 -2.66 9.51 16.33
N HIS A 136 -3.72 9.07 15.65
CA HIS A 136 -3.76 8.98 14.20
C HIS A 136 -4.90 9.85 13.69
N ALA A 137 -4.60 10.72 12.71
CA ALA A 137 -5.62 11.47 12.02
C ALA A 137 -6.39 10.54 11.06
N ALA A 138 -7.71 10.68 11.00
CA ALA A 138 -8.50 10.08 9.95
C ALA A 138 -8.11 10.72 8.61
N VAL A 139 -7.68 9.91 7.65
CA VAL A 139 -7.29 10.37 6.32
C VAL A 139 -8.09 9.62 5.29
N LYS A 140 -8.64 10.36 4.33
CA LYS A 140 -9.25 9.77 3.15
C LYS A 140 -8.17 9.49 2.11
N PHE A 141 -7.96 8.22 1.80
CA PHE A 141 -7.03 7.81 0.77
C PHE A 141 -7.69 7.81 -0.62
N LYS A 142 -6.87 7.92 -1.68
CA LYS A 142 -7.35 7.94 -3.07
C LYS A 142 -7.92 6.59 -3.49
N GLY A 143 -7.36 5.51 -2.97
CA GLY A 143 -7.77 4.14 -3.27
C GLY A 143 -6.77 3.11 -2.77
N ILE A 144 -6.97 1.88 -3.20
CA ILE A 144 -6.09 0.74 -2.90
C ILE A 144 -5.59 0.10 -4.19
N SER A 145 -4.43 -0.55 -4.12
CA SER A 145 -3.82 -1.26 -5.24
C SER A 145 -3.24 -2.59 -4.79
N GLY A 146 -3.67 -3.67 -5.42
CA GLY A 146 -3.08 -5.00 -5.24
C GLY A 146 -1.85 -5.18 -6.12
N GLN A 147 -0.88 -5.95 -5.63
CA GLN A 147 0.36 -6.21 -6.33
C GLN A 147 0.60 -7.71 -6.46
N GLN A 148 1.01 -8.14 -7.65
CA GLN A 148 1.53 -9.49 -7.88
C GLN A 148 2.95 -9.36 -8.43
N TRP A 149 3.92 -9.64 -7.57
CA TRP A 149 5.32 -9.70 -7.97
C TRP A 149 5.66 -11.10 -8.47
N SER A 150 6.58 -11.21 -9.41
CA SER A 150 6.74 -12.41 -10.24
C SER A 150 7.92 -13.30 -9.85
N GLU A 151 8.62 -13.03 -8.76
CA GLU A 151 9.85 -13.75 -8.40
C GLU A 151 9.63 -15.26 -8.25
N THR A 152 8.44 -15.68 -7.84
CA THR A 152 8.08 -17.09 -7.68
C THR A 152 7.09 -17.60 -8.74
N VAL A 153 6.73 -16.77 -9.71
CA VAL A 153 5.74 -17.08 -10.77
C VAL A 153 6.43 -17.23 -12.11
N GLN A 154 6.21 -18.35 -12.78
CA GLN A 154 6.85 -18.69 -14.05
C GLN A 154 5.86 -19.04 -15.15
N THR A 155 4.60 -19.33 -14.83
CA THR A 155 3.56 -19.70 -15.79
C THR A 155 2.27 -18.95 -15.54
N ASP A 156 1.38 -18.92 -16.54
CA ASP A 156 0.06 -18.29 -16.43
C ASP A 156 -0.80 -18.95 -15.36
N GLU A 157 -0.75 -20.28 -15.25
CA GLU A 157 -1.50 -21.02 -14.24
C GLU A 157 -1.03 -20.67 -12.82
N GLN A 158 0.28 -20.47 -12.63
CA GLN A 158 0.82 -20.01 -11.35
C GLN A 158 0.38 -18.59 -11.03
N TYR A 159 0.36 -17.70 -12.03
CA TYR A 159 -0.15 -16.35 -11.87
C TYR A 159 -1.63 -16.35 -11.49
N GLU A 160 -2.45 -17.08 -12.23
CA GLU A 160 -3.88 -17.20 -11.94
C GLU A 160 -4.13 -17.78 -10.54
N TYR A 161 -3.39 -18.80 -10.14
CA TYR A 161 -3.44 -19.36 -8.79
C TYR A 161 -3.15 -18.31 -7.70
N MET A 162 -2.17 -17.44 -7.91
CA MET A 162 -1.81 -16.41 -6.93
C MET A 162 -2.79 -15.26 -6.91
N VAL A 163 -3.39 -14.89 -8.03
CA VAL A 163 -4.28 -13.73 -8.14
C VAL A 163 -5.73 -14.06 -7.80
N TYR A 164 -6.25 -15.19 -8.26
CA TYR A 164 -7.65 -15.56 -8.07
C TYR A 164 -7.85 -16.51 -6.90
N PRO A 165 -8.91 -16.32 -6.08
CA PRO A 165 -9.93 -15.28 -6.17
C PRO A 165 -9.64 -13.99 -5.40
N ARG A 166 -8.43 -13.78 -4.85
CA ARG A 166 -8.08 -12.61 -4.00
C ARG A 166 -8.41 -11.27 -4.66
N ILE A 167 -8.27 -11.18 -5.97
CA ILE A 167 -8.56 -9.94 -6.72
C ILE A 167 -10.02 -9.49 -6.59
N PHE A 168 -10.97 -10.42 -6.42
CA PHE A 168 -12.37 -10.05 -6.20
C PHE A 168 -12.58 -9.40 -4.83
N SER A 169 -11.87 -9.87 -3.82
CA SER A 169 -11.88 -9.23 -2.49
C SER A 169 -11.26 -7.83 -2.54
N LEU A 170 -10.17 -7.66 -3.28
CA LEU A 170 -9.58 -6.34 -3.52
C LEU A 170 -10.59 -5.41 -4.21
N ALA A 171 -11.23 -5.87 -5.29
CA ALA A 171 -12.20 -5.07 -6.02
C ALA A 171 -13.37 -4.64 -5.12
N GLU A 172 -13.89 -5.56 -4.33
CA GLU A 172 -14.95 -5.25 -3.35
C GLU A 172 -14.50 -4.16 -2.37
N ARG A 173 -13.29 -4.28 -1.82
CA ARG A 173 -12.79 -3.27 -0.87
C ARG A 173 -12.45 -1.93 -1.51
N ALA A 174 -12.09 -1.93 -2.78
CA ALA A 174 -11.79 -0.70 -3.52
C ALA A 174 -13.04 0.12 -3.88
N TRP A 175 -14.17 -0.53 -4.09
CA TRP A 175 -15.39 0.10 -4.60
C TRP A 175 -16.52 0.21 -3.59
N HIS A 176 -16.43 -0.51 -2.47
CA HIS A 176 -17.51 -0.56 -1.50
C HIS A 176 -17.00 -0.47 -0.07
N GLN A 177 -17.47 0.53 0.66
CA GLN A 177 -17.29 0.61 2.11
C GLN A 177 -18.23 -0.37 2.80
N ALA A 178 -17.67 -1.33 3.53
CA ALA A 178 -18.48 -2.34 4.20
C ALA A 178 -19.12 -1.81 5.47
N GLY A 179 -20.31 -2.31 5.78
CA GLY A 179 -21.01 -1.95 7.01
C GLY A 179 -20.32 -2.39 8.31
N TRP A 180 -19.33 -3.26 8.22
CA TRP A 180 -18.51 -3.68 9.37
C TRP A 180 -17.25 -2.82 9.58
N GLU A 181 -16.90 -1.96 8.63
CA GLU A 181 -15.81 -1.01 8.83
C GLU A 181 -16.19 -0.02 9.94
N LEU A 182 -15.38 0.00 10.99
CA LEU A 182 -15.62 0.88 12.11
C LEU A 182 -15.32 2.33 11.71
N PRO A 183 -16.12 3.31 12.19
CA PRO A 183 -15.73 4.70 12.06
C PRO A 183 -14.43 4.91 12.82
N TYR A 184 -13.51 5.67 12.23
CA TYR A 184 -12.28 6.04 12.92
C TYR A 184 -12.63 6.89 14.14
N VAL A 185 -12.29 6.38 15.30
CA VAL A 185 -12.45 7.09 16.58
C VAL A 185 -11.05 7.40 17.10
N LYS A 186 -10.80 8.69 17.35
CA LYS A 186 -9.59 9.15 18.03
C LYS A 186 -9.51 8.62 19.45
#